data_fcf2f0c49a0261a7b99a9898a9c892ec
#
_entry.id   fcf2f0c49a0261a7b99a9898a9c892ec
#
_cell.length_a   1.000
_cell.length_b   1.000
_cell.length_c   1.000
_cell.angle_alpha   90.00
_cell.angle_beta   90.00
_cell.angle_gamma   90.00
#
_symmetry.space_group_name_H-M   'P 1'
#
loop_
_entity.id
_entity.type
_entity.pdbx_description
1 polymer ?
#
loop_
_entity_poly.entity_id
_entity_poly.type
_entity_poly.pdbx_seq_one_letter_code
_entity_poly.pdbx_strand_id
1 'polypeptide(L)'
;RGTHGIGIKATNAMSKRFTVWTCWKGDWWCIEYRDAALHKEPYKSKPPKLPHGLKAKRGTVVMFEPDLSLFHKGTKMQLSSAKEWSKLTSYLVKGMTVKLTNSSGETREYVSEGPATFVHDKIAELKATQTGKTFLYSSKELDVALAFADVEGSHVAAYTNGLRNVEGGEHVTACIDSLVRSLKPYL
;
A
#
# COMPACT_ATOMS: atom_id res chain seq x y z
N ARG A 1 7.02 -4.08 -3.21
CA ARG A 1 8.29 -3.35 -3.48
C ARG A 1 8.53 -3.36 -4.98
N GLY A 2 8.75 -2.18 -5.59
CA GLY A 2 9.17 -2.09 -6.98
C GLY A 2 10.59 -2.64 -7.16
N THR A 3 10.83 -3.37 -8.24
CA THR A 3 12.13 -4.01 -8.53
C THR A 3 13.19 -3.03 -9.02
N HIS A 4 12.79 -1.90 -9.59
CA HIS A 4 13.71 -0.97 -10.30
C HIS A 4 13.85 0.42 -9.68
N GLY A 5 13.21 0.69 -8.53
CA GLY A 5 13.25 2.00 -7.87
C GLY A 5 12.69 3.17 -8.69
N ILE A 6 11.87 2.87 -9.71
CA ILE A 6 11.35 3.87 -10.66
C ILE A 6 10.29 4.77 -10.03
N GLY A 7 9.48 4.26 -9.09
CA GLY A 7 8.31 4.98 -8.56
C GLY A 7 8.64 6.35 -7.99
N ILE A 8 9.65 6.43 -7.12
CA ILE A 8 10.04 7.71 -6.51
C ILE A 8 10.64 8.68 -7.54
N LYS A 9 11.35 8.16 -8.55
CA LYS A 9 11.90 8.96 -9.65
C LYS A 9 10.78 9.52 -10.52
N ALA A 10 9.76 8.71 -10.84
CA ALA A 10 8.59 9.15 -11.59
C ALA A 10 7.80 10.21 -10.82
N THR A 11 7.64 10.05 -9.49
CA THR A 11 6.99 11.08 -8.65
C THR A 11 7.77 12.39 -8.71
N ASN A 12 9.11 12.35 -8.60
CA ASN A 12 9.94 13.54 -8.76
C ASN A 12 9.77 14.18 -10.14
N ALA A 13 9.82 13.37 -11.22
CA ALA A 13 9.69 13.85 -12.60
C ALA A 13 8.35 14.55 -12.88
N MET A 14 7.30 14.19 -12.14
CA MET A 14 5.96 14.79 -12.25
C MET A 14 5.66 15.86 -11.18
N SER A 15 6.69 16.38 -10.53
CA SER A 15 6.54 17.35 -9.44
C SER A 15 7.24 18.67 -9.71
N LYS A 16 6.58 19.78 -9.39
CA LYS A 16 7.20 21.11 -9.33
C LYS A 16 8.20 21.20 -8.20
N ARG A 17 7.88 20.57 -7.07
CA ARG A 17 8.76 20.48 -5.90
C ARG A 17 8.73 19.07 -5.38
N PHE A 18 9.92 18.55 -5.10
CA PHE A 18 10.08 17.24 -4.51
C PHE A 18 11.21 17.31 -3.49
N THR A 19 10.91 16.99 -2.25
CA THR A 19 11.87 17.09 -1.15
C THR A 19 11.85 15.81 -0.34
N VAL A 20 13.02 15.29 -0.03
CA VAL A 20 13.18 14.11 0.81
C VAL A 20 14.02 14.46 2.02
N TRP A 21 13.52 14.08 3.19
CA TRP A 21 14.29 14.06 4.44
C TRP A 21 14.49 12.63 4.87
N THR A 22 15.65 12.31 5.35
CA THR A 22 15.95 11.02 5.98
C THR A 22 16.71 11.21 7.27
N CYS A 23 16.34 10.44 8.30
CA CYS A 23 17.07 10.39 9.56
C CYS A 23 18.10 9.25 9.49
N TRP A 24 19.38 9.62 9.49
CA TRP A 24 20.48 8.68 9.47
C TRP A 24 21.37 8.88 10.69
N LYS A 25 21.58 7.85 11.49
CA LYS A 25 22.37 7.89 12.72
C LYS A 25 22.01 9.04 13.68
N GLY A 26 20.71 9.37 13.75
CA GLY A 26 20.19 10.46 14.60
C GLY A 26 20.19 11.84 13.97
N ASP A 27 20.85 12.03 12.85
CA ASP A 27 20.88 13.27 12.10
C ASP A 27 19.89 13.27 10.95
N TRP A 28 19.28 14.41 10.70
CA TRP A 28 18.40 14.61 9.56
C TRP A 28 19.16 15.17 8.38
N TRP A 29 18.96 14.54 7.22
CA TRP A 29 19.50 14.97 5.93
C TRP A 29 18.36 15.31 4.99
N CYS A 30 18.55 16.32 4.14
CA CYS A 30 17.56 16.79 3.19
C CYS A 30 18.16 16.90 1.79
N ILE A 31 17.40 16.54 0.77
CA ILE A 31 17.69 16.78 -0.64
C ILE A 31 16.46 17.40 -1.29
N GLU A 32 16.66 18.38 -2.17
CA GLU A 32 15.58 19.14 -2.79
C GLU A 32 15.70 19.13 -4.31
N TYR A 33 14.55 18.90 -4.95
CA TYR A 33 14.39 18.98 -6.40
C TYR A 33 13.31 20.00 -6.76
N ARG A 34 13.47 20.66 -7.90
CA ARG A 34 12.49 21.53 -8.53
C ARG A 34 12.39 21.20 -10.00
N ASP A 35 11.17 21.09 -10.52
CA ASP A 35 10.92 20.78 -11.92
C ASP A 35 11.77 19.59 -12.41
N ALA A 36 11.76 18.52 -11.61
CA ALA A 36 12.54 17.28 -11.76
C ALA A 36 14.07 17.42 -11.65
N ALA A 37 14.61 18.63 -11.64
CA ALA A 37 16.05 18.88 -11.53
C ALA A 37 16.52 19.00 -10.08
N LEU A 38 17.75 18.57 -9.81
CA LEU A 38 18.36 18.75 -8.51
C LEU A 38 18.51 20.25 -8.21
N HIS A 39 17.83 20.71 -7.15
CA HIS A 39 17.84 22.10 -6.73
C HIS A 39 18.87 22.34 -5.63
N LYS A 40 19.01 21.39 -4.72
CA LYS A 40 19.96 21.49 -3.62
C LYS A 40 20.52 20.12 -3.27
N GLU A 41 21.85 20.01 -3.26
CA GLU A 41 22.56 18.82 -2.86
C GLU A 41 22.22 18.38 -1.42
N PRO A 42 22.42 17.11 -1.07
CA PRO A 42 22.15 16.63 0.27
C PRO A 42 22.87 17.44 1.34
N TYR A 43 22.11 17.92 2.32
CA TYR A 43 22.64 18.72 3.43
C TYR A 43 22.04 18.29 4.76
N LYS A 44 22.77 18.53 5.84
CA LYS A 44 22.28 18.31 7.21
C LYS A 44 21.20 19.34 7.54
N SER A 45 20.05 18.87 8.01
CA SER A 45 18.88 19.71 8.27
C SER A 45 18.29 19.46 9.66
N LYS A 46 17.28 20.26 10.01
CA LYS A 46 16.39 19.95 11.14
C LYS A 46 15.31 18.94 10.68
N PRO A 47 14.65 18.25 11.62
CA PRO A 47 13.46 17.45 11.30
C PRO A 47 12.45 18.26 10.49
N PRO A 48 11.79 17.66 9.47
CA PRO A 48 10.82 18.38 8.67
C PRO A 48 9.62 18.82 9.51
N LYS A 49 9.10 19.99 9.21
CA LYS A 49 7.80 20.43 9.74
C LYS A 49 6.69 19.75 8.97
N LEU A 50 5.94 18.89 9.62
CA LEU A 50 4.82 18.19 9.02
C LEU A 50 3.51 18.94 9.29
N PRO A 51 2.51 18.81 8.39
CA PRO A 51 1.17 19.37 8.60
C PRO A 51 0.54 18.87 9.91
N HIS A 52 -0.39 19.63 10.45
CA HIS A 52 -1.22 19.29 11.61
C HIS A 52 -0.42 18.85 12.86
N GLY A 53 0.78 19.42 13.04
CA GLY A 53 1.61 19.15 14.22
C GLY A 53 2.21 17.74 14.30
N LEU A 54 2.13 16.97 13.23
CA LEU A 54 2.80 15.68 13.14
C LEU A 54 4.31 15.83 13.31
N LYS A 55 4.94 14.87 13.96
CA LYS A 55 6.39 14.89 14.22
C LYS A 55 7.04 13.62 13.67
N ALA A 56 8.05 13.79 12.82
CA ALA A 56 8.93 12.71 12.44
C ALA A 56 10.08 12.59 13.45
N LYS A 57 10.18 11.45 14.13
CA LYS A 57 11.28 11.16 15.07
C LYS A 57 12.44 10.45 14.38
N ARG A 58 12.16 9.64 13.37
CA ARG A 58 13.10 8.85 12.57
C ARG A 58 12.44 8.43 11.26
N GLY A 59 13.22 7.87 10.34
CA GLY A 59 12.72 7.33 9.07
C GLY A 59 12.90 8.31 7.92
N THR A 60 12.05 8.20 6.91
CA THR A 60 12.08 9.03 5.70
C THR A 60 10.78 9.78 5.56
N VAL A 61 10.87 11.06 5.21
CA VAL A 61 9.73 11.92 4.86
C VAL A 61 9.91 12.33 3.40
N VAL A 62 8.89 12.12 2.61
CA VAL A 62 8.82 12.59 1.22
C VAL A 62 7.68 13.61 1.13
N MET A 63 8.00 14.77 0.62
CA MET A 63 7.01 15.83 0.34
C MET A 63 7.11 16.20 -1.13
N PHE A 64 5.98 16.27 -1.81
CA PHE A 64 5.95 16.66 -3.21
C PHE A 64 4.73 17.50 -3.55
N GLU A 65 4.90 18.36 -4.52
CA GLU A 65 3.86 19.18 -5.14
C GLU A 65 3.74 18.75 -6.60
N PRO A 66 2.64 18.09 -7.02
CA PRO A 66 2.48 17.64 -8.40
C PRO A 66 2.50 18.82 -9.38
N ASP A 67 3.12 18.64 -10.53
CA ASP A 67 2.97 19.57 -11.64
C ASP A 67 1.68 19.27 -12.40
N LEU A 68 0.63 20.02 -12.09
CA LEU A 68 -0.69 19.81 -12.69
C LEU A 68 -0.71 20.09 -14.19
N SER A 69 0.31 20.74 -14.75
CA SER A 69 0.40 20.97 -16.21
C SER A 69 0.67 19.68 -16.99
N LEU A 70 1.23 18.66 -16.33
CA LEU A 70 1.50 17.33 -16.90
C LEU A 70 0.29 16.39 -16.88
N PHE A 71 -0.81 16.81 -16.25
CA PHE A 71 -2.02 16.01 -16.10
C PHE A 71 -3.18 16.60 -16.91
N HIS A 72 -4.19 15.81 -17.19
CA HIS A 72 -5.40 16.30 -17.81
C HIS A 72 -6.04 17.42 -16.99
N LYS A 73 -6.59 18.41 -17.69
CA LYS A 73 -7.26 19.56 -17.05
C LYS A 73 -8.36 19.07 -16.08
N GLY A 74 -8.29 19.56 -14.85
CA GLY A 74 -9.24 19.17 -13.81
C GLY A 74 -8.84 17.92 -12.98
N THR A 75 -7.68 17.33 -13.23
CA THR A 75 -7.14 16.25 -12.38
C THR A 75 -6.97 16.74 -10.95
N LYS A 76 -7.52 15.98 -10.01
CA LYS A 76 -7.42 16.23 -8.57
C LYS A 76 -7.04 14.95 -7.84
N MET A 77 -6.26 15.08 -6.77
CA MET A 77 -6.02 13.95 -5.88
C MET A 77 -7.33 13.55 -5.22
N GLN A 78 -7.71 12.28 -5.37
CA GLN A 78 -8.93 11.74 -4.78
C GLN A 78 -8.62 11.11 -3.41
N LEU A 79 -9.30 11.58 -2.38
CA LEU A 79 -9.17 11.04 -1.03
C LEU A 79 -9.64 9.57 -0.95
N SER A 80 -10.62 9.18 -1.78
CA SER A 80 -11.08 7.78 -1.90
C SER A 80 -9.94 6.84 -2.28
N SER A 81 -9.18 7.18 -3.33
CA SER A 81 -8.03 6.38 -3.78
C SER A 81 -6.93 6.30 -2.71
N ALA A 82 -6.68 7.40 -1.99
CA ALA A 82 -5.74 7.38 -0.87
C ALA A 82 -6.21 6.47 0.28
N LYS A 83 -7.51 6.45 0.58
CA LYS A 83 -8.10 5.53 1.57
C LYS A 83 -7.97 4.07 1.15
N GLU A 84 -8.33 3.75 -0.09
CA GLU A 84 -8.20 2.39 -0.64
C GLU A 84 -6.75 1.90 -0.59
N TRP A 85 -5.80 2.74 -1.03
CA TRP A 85 -4.37 2.44 -0.97
C TRP A 85 -3.87 2.22 0.45
N SER A 86 -4.29 3.03 1.40
CA SER A 86 -3.91 2.92 2.80
C SER A 86 -4.44 1.61 3.40
N LYS A 87 -5.70 1.27 3.11
CA LYS A 87 -6.35 0.05 3.54
C LYS A 87 -5.65 -1.18 2.93
N LEU A 88 -5.43 -1.18 1.62
CA LEU A 88 -4.73 -2.26 0.92
C LEU A 88 -3.31 -2.48 1.46
N THR A 89 -2.56 -1.41 1.67
CA THR A 89 -1.19 -1.50 2.20
C THR A 89 -1.18 -2.14 3.59
N SER A 90 -2.17 -1.84 4.45
CA SER A 90 -2.27 -2.47 5.76
C SER A 90 -2.51 -3.98 5.66
N TYR A 91 -3.28 -4.46 4.69
CA TYR A 91 -3.51 -5.90 4.49
C TYR A 91 -2.26 -6.65 3.99
N LEU A 92 -1.48 -6.01 3.12
CA LEU A 92 -0.34 -6.65 2.47
C LEU A 92 0.94 -6.66 3.32
N VAL A 93 0.99 -5.86 4.38
CA VAL A 93 2.17 -5.76 5.26
C VAL A 93 1.74 -5.93 6.71
N LYS A 94 1.82 -7.17 7.19
CA LYS A 94 1.48 -7.52 8.57
C LYS A 94 2.24 -6.66 9.58
N GLY A 95 1.53 -6.14 10.57
CA GLY A 95 2.09 -5.31 11.63
C GLY A 95 2.40 -3.86 11.23
N MET A 96 2.06 -3.46 10.00
CA MET A 96 2.15 -2.07 9.58
C MET A 96 0.92 -1.29 10.04
N THR A 97 1.14 -0.10 10.59
CA THR A 97 0.11 0.90 10.81
C THR A 97 0.21 1.98 9.75
N VAL A 98 -0.85 2.20 8.98
CA VAL A 98 -0.95 3.27 8.00
C VAL A 98 -1.85 4.36 8.54
N LYS A 99 -1.34 5.59 8.66
CA LYS A 99 -2.11 6.78 9.07
C LYS A 99 -2.30 7.69 7.89
N LEU A 100 -3.55 7.92 7.51
CA LEU A 100 -3.94 8.87 6.47
C LEU A 100 -4.54 10.10 7.11
N THR A 101 -3.89 11.26 6.93
CA THR A 101 -4.40 12.55 7.40
C THR A 101 -4.76 13.41 6.20
N ASN A 102 -5.98 13.93 6.16
CA ASN A 102 -6.44 14.81 5.10
C ASN A 102 -6.06 16.29 5.36
N SER A 103 -6.42 17.18 4.44
CA SER A 103 -6.12 18.61 4.54
C SER A 103 -6.82 19.33 5.71
N SER A 104 -7.92 18.77 6.22
CA SER A 104 -8.62 19.31 7.41
C SER A 104 -8.04 18.81 8.73
N GLY A 105 -7.04 17.92 8.69
CA GLY A 105 -6.43 17.32 9.88
C GLY A 105 -7.13 16.06 10.40
N GLU A 106 -8.22 15.62 9.75
CA GLU A 106 -8.87 14.36 10.08
C GLU A 106 -7.92 13.22 9.77
N THR A 107 -7.64 12.39 10.77
CA THR A 107 -6.74 11.24 10.63
C THR A 107 -7.53 9.93 10.73
N ARG A 108 -7.28 9.03 9.80
CA ARG A 108 -7.72 7.63 9.85
C ARG A 108 -6.51 6.72 9.99
N GLU A 109 -6.65 5.73 10.83
CA GLU A 109 -5.64 4.70 11.06
C GLU A 109 -6.13 3.37 10.50
N TYR A 110 -5.26 2.71 9.75
CA TYR A 110 -5.50 1.39 9.19
C TYR A 110 -4.47 0.43 9.80
N VAL A 111 -4.98 -0.53 10.54
CA VAL A 111 -4.20 -1.62 11.14
C VAL A 111 -4.83 -2.92 10.69
N SER A 112 -4.01 -3.89 10.35
CA SER A 112 -4.48 -5.18 9.87
C SER A 112 -3.61 -6.31 10.37
N GLU A 113 -4.20 -7.47 10.55
CA GLU A 113 -3.51 -8.73 10.83
C GLU A 113 -3.02 -9.44 9.57
N GLY A 114 -3.14 -8.77 8.42
CA GLY A 114 -2.70 -9.30 7.13
C GLY A 114 -3.87 -9.78 6.25
N PRO A 115 -3.63 -10.78 5.36
CA PRO A 115 -4.61 -11.23 4.37
C PRO A 115 -5.94 -11.74 4.95
N ALA A 116 -5.96 -12.21 6.19
CA ALA A 116 -7.20 -12.62 6.86
C ALA A 116 -8.18 -11.46 6.98
N THR A 117 -7.70 -10.29 7.41
CA THR A 117 -8.54 -9.10 7.53
C THR A 117 -9.12 -8.69 6.17
N PHE A 118 -8.31 -8.82 5.08
CA PHE A 118 -8.80 -8.57 3.72
C PHE A 118 -9.98 -9.50 3.36
N VAL A 119 -9.86 -10.79 3.65
CA VAL A 119 -10.92 -11.78 3.37
C VAL A 119 -12.18 -11.46 4.16
N HIS A 120 -12.05 -11.18 5.46
CA HIS A 120 -13.21 -10.83 6.32
C HIS A 120 -13.91 -9.55 5.83
N ASP A 121 -13.14 -8.51 5.51
CA ASP A 121 -13.69 -7.26 4.98
C ASP A 121 -14.39 -7.48 3.62
N LYS A 122 -13.85 -8.37 2.79
CA LYS A 122 -14.47 -8.70 1.49
C LYS A 122 -15.77 -9.45 1.65
N ILE A 123 -15.86 -10.40 2.57
CA ILE A 123 -17.10 -11.11 2.92
C ILE A 123 -18.16 -10.13 3.45
N ALA A 124 -17.75 -9.21 4.33
CA ALA A 124 -18.65 -8.18 4.86
C ALA A 124 -19.13 -7.20 3.76
N GLU A 125 -18.26 -6.81 2.82
CA GLU A 125 -18.62 -5.97 1.66
C GLU A 125 -19.66 -6.64 0.77
N LEU A 126 -19.54 -7.95 0.57
CA LEU A 126 -20.48 -8.77 -0.20
C LEU A 126 -21.77 -9.07 0.57
N LYS A 127 -21.85 -8.69 1.84
CA LYS A 127 -22.95 -9.02 2.76
C LYS A 127 -23.20 -10.52 2.86
N ALA A 128 -22.15 -11.31 2.72
CA ALA A 128 -22.19 -12.76 2.74
C ALA A 128 -21.99 -13.31 4.15
N THR A 129 -22.39 -14.55 4.37
CA THR A 129 -22.14 -15.28 5.61
C THR A 129 -20.99 -16.25 5.41
N GLN A 130 -19.96 -16.11 6.26
CA GLN A 130 -18.82 -17.03 6.22
C GLN A 130 -19.23 -18.41 6.75
N THR A 131 -18.79 -19.45 6.05
CA THR A 131 -18.95 -20.84 6.47
C THR A 131 -17.62 -21.36 7.00
N GLY A 132 -17.60 -21.79 8.26
CA GLY A 132 -16.39 -22.30 8.91
C GLY A 132 -15.34 -21.22 9.23
N LYS A 133 -14.09 -21.66 9.35
CA LYS A 133 -12.95 -20.79 9.72
C LYS A 133 -12.22 -20.31 8.49
N THR A 134 -11.57 -19.16 8.60
CA THR A 134 -10.60 -18.69 7.60
C THR A 134 -9.32 -19.52 7.70
N PHE A 135 -8.90 -20.08 6.58
CA PHE A 135 -7.63 -20.80 6.45
C PHE A 135 -6.54 -19.78 6.15
N LEU A 136 -5.42 -19.93 6.86
CA LEU A 136 -4.26 -19.06 6.72
C LEU A 136 -3.02 -19.92 6.47
N TYR A 137 -2.26 -19.54 5.47
CA TYR A 137 -0.90 -20.02 5.26
C TYR A 137 0.02 -18.82 5.17
N SER A 138 1.12 -18.86 5.91
CA SER A 138 2.12 -17.79 5.91
C SER A 138 3.52 -18.39 5.89
N SER A 139 4.32 -17.95 4.95
CA SER A 139 5.73 -18.27 4.83
C SER A 139 6.55 -17.00 4.61
N LYS A 140 7.85 -17.15 4.39
CA LYS A 140 8.72 -16.03 4.04
C LYS A 140 8.39 -15.43 2.66
N GLU A 141 7.82 -16.23 1.77
CA GLU A 141 7.65 -15.91 0.35
C GLU A 141 6.18 -15.72 -0.04
N LEU A 142 5.25 -16.34 0.70
CA LEU A 142 3.85 -16.40 0.33
C LEU A 142 2.94 -16.32 1.57
N ASP A 143 1.95 -15.45 1.51
CA ASP A 143 0.82 -15.39 2.42
C ASP A 143 -0.46 -15.72 1.66
N VAL A 144 -1.28 -16.64 2.19
CA VAL A 144 -2.58 -17.02 1.63
C VAL A 144 -3.64 -16.96 2.71
N ALA A 145 -4.77 -16.36 2.39
CA ALA A 145 -5.98 -16.43 3.20
C ALA A 145 -7.12 -16.95 2.34
N LEU A 146 -7.88 -17.91 2.85
CA LEU A 146 -9.02 -18.52 2.18
C LEU A 146 -10.18 -18.68 3.15
N ALA A 147 -11.38 -18.31 2.74
CA ALA A 147 -12.59 -18.59 3.46
C ALA A 147 -13.69 -19.03 2.49
N PHE A 148 -14.62 -19.85 2.99
CA PHE A 148 -15.84 -20.20 2.29
C PHE A 148 -16.98 -19.29 2.79
N ALA A 149 -17.86 -18.87 1.89
CA ALA A 149 -19.00 -18.04 2.20
C ALA A 149 -20.15 -18.35 1.24
N ASP A 150 -21.36 -17.98 1.62
CA ASP A 150 -22.56 -18.15 0.81
C ASP A 150 -22.64 -17.05 -0.28
N VAL A 151 -21.75 -17.13 -1.23
CA VAL A 151 -21.67 -16.22 -2.38
C VAL A 151 -21.71 -17.03 -3.68
N GLU A 152 -22.25 -16.44 -4.71
CA GLU A 152 -22.16 -17.03 -6.04
C GLU A 152 -20.76 -16.85 -6.62
N GLY A 153 -20.17 -17.94 -7.09
CA GLY A 153 -18.85 -17.95 -7.71
C GLY A 153 -17.68 -17.86 -6.73
N SER A 154 -16.54 -17.37 -7.22
CA SER A 154 -15.32 -17.22 -6.45
C SER A 154 -14.73 -15.82 -6.59
N HIS A 155 -14.18 -15.29 -5.51
CA HIS A 155 -13.50 -14.01 -5.45
C HIS A 155 -12.03 -14.22 -5.14
N VAL A 156 -11.16 -13.99 -6.12
CA VAL A 156 -9.72 -14.15 -5.99
C VAL A 156 -9.04 -12.78 -6.09
N ALA A 157 -8.15 -12.49 -5.15
CA ALA A 157 -7.29 -11.32 -5.21
C ALA A 157 -5.83 -11.75 -4.99
N ALA A 158 -4.99 -11.45 -5.95
CA ALA A 158 -3.58 -11.80 -5.93
C ALA A 158 -2.70 -10.57 -6.02
N TYR A 159 -1.59 -10.59 -5.28
CA TYR A 159 -0.66 -9.48 -5.20
C TYR A 159 0.79 -9.99 -5.22
N THR A 160 1.64 -9.31 -5.96
CA THR A 160 3.08 -9.55 -5.97
C THR A 160 3.80 -8.26 -5.60
N ASN A 161 4.58 -8.27 -4.54
CA ASN A 161 5.30 -7.09 -4.05
C ASN A 161 4.41 -5.85 -3.82
N GLY A 162 3.14 -6.05 -3.44
CA GLY A 162 2.18 -4.98 -3.20
C GLY A 162 1.44 -4.49 -4.45
N LEU A 163 1.70 -5.06 -5.62
CA LEU A 163 0.99 -4.77 -6.86
C LEU A 163 -0.06 -5.85 -7.12
N ARG A 164 -1.26 -5.43 -7.50
CA ARG A 164 -2.35 -6.35 -7.84
C ARG A 164 -2.07 -7.06 -9.15
N ASN A 165 -2.20 -8.37 -9.15
CA ASN A 165 -2.15 -9.21 -10.33
C ASN A 165 -3.57 -9.38 -10.87
N VAL A 166 -3.99 -8.49 -11.77
CA VAL A 166 -5.38 -8.44 -12.27
C VAL A 166 -5.72 -9.71 -13.07
N GLU A 167 -4.77 -10.21 -13.83
CA GLU A 167 -4.92 -11.41 -14.67
C GLU A 167 -4.58 -12.71 -13.93
N GLY A 168 -4.37 -12.65 -12.61
CA GLY A 168 -3.93 -13.80 -11.83
C GLY A 168 -2.43 -14.04 -11.98
N GLY A 169 -2.04 -15.29 -12.29
CA GLY A 169 -0.66 -15.71 -12.46
C GLY A 169 -0.42 -17.12 -11.96
N GLU A 170 0.75 -17.70 -12.23
CA GLU A 170 1.10 -19.08 -11.86
C GLU A 170 0.91 -19.38 -10.38
N HIS A 171 1.19 -18.42 -9.49
CA HIS A 171 0.97 -18.57 -8.06
C HIS A 171 -0.51 -18.76 -7.69
N VAL A 172 -1.43 -18.11 -8.42
CA VAL A 172 -2.89 -18.28 -8.23
C VAL A 172 -3.30 -19.67 -8.71
N THR A 173 -2.90 -20.04 -9.92
CA THR A 173 -3.18 -21.35 -10.50
C THR A 173 -2.66 -22.47 -9.61
N ALA A 174 -1.40 -22.38 -9.18
CA ALA A 174 -0.79 -23.37 -8.28
C ALA A 174 -1.53 -23.49 -6.93
N CYS A 175 -2.01 -22.36 -6.38
CA CYS A 175 -2.80 -22.35 -5.14
C CYS A 175 -4.14 -23.08 -5.35
N ILE A 176 -4.86 -22.77 -6.42
CA ILE A 176 -6.16 -23.39 -6.75
C ILE A 176 -5.96 -24.88 -7.01
N ASP A 177 -4.98 -25.27 -7.81
CA ASP A 177 -4.69 -26.68 -8.11
C ASP A 177 -4.34 -27.47 -6.85
N SER A 178 -3.56 -26.88 -5.95
CA SER A 178 -3.22 -27.49 -4.67
C SER A 178 -4.45 -27.69 -3.79
N LEU A 179 -5.35 -26.72 -3.76
CA LEU A 179 -6.61 -26.80 -3.03
C LEU A 179 -7.50 -27.90 -3.59
N VAL A 180 -7.68 -27.96 -4.93
CA VAL A 180 -8.46 -29.01 -5.61
C VAL A 180 -7.89 -30.40 -5.33
N ARG A 181 -6.57 -30.58 -5.46
CA ARG A 181 -5.92 -31.87 -5.14
C ARG A 181 -6.13 -32.28 -3.69
N SER A 182 -6.07 -31.33 -2.75
CA SER A 182 -6.26 -31.60 -1.33
C SER A 182 -7.69 -31.98 -0.98
N LEU A 183 -8.67 -31.42 -1.68
CA LEU A 183 -10.10 -31.70 -1.43
C LEU A 183 -10.61 -32.95 -2.15
N LYS A 184 -10.00 -33.32 -3.30
CA LYS A 184 -10.44 -34.47 -4.12
C LYS A 184 -10.65 -35.79 -3.37
N PRO A 185 -9.84 -36.17 -2.34
CA PRO A 185 -10.07 -37.39 -1.58
C PRO A 185 -11.34 -37.37 -0.70
N TYR A 186 -11.93 -36.21 -0.49
CA TYR A 186 -13.10 -35.98 0.39
C TYR A 186 -14.38 -35.75 -0.38
N LEU A 187 -14.32 -35.65 -1.71
CA LEU A 187 -15.45 -35.50 -2.64
C LEU A 187 -15.78 -36.84 -3.30
#